data_8847946d8e82064b66c7a1dd6ddf298f
#
_entry.id   8847946d8e82064b66c7a1dd6ddf298f
#
_cell.length_a   1.000
_cell.length_b   1.000
_cell.length_c   1.000
_cell.angle_alpha   90.00
_cell.angle_beta   90.00
_cell.angle_gamma   90.00
#
_symmetry.space_group_name_H-M   'P 1'
#
loop_
_entity.id
_entity.type
_entity.pdbx_description
1 polymer ?
#
loop_
_entity_poly.entity_id
_entity_poly.type
_entity_poly.pdbx_seq_one_letter_code
_entity_poly.pdbx_strand_id
1 'polypeptide(L)'
;FVSYIIMLILPGAFIWKLYDKAYNLTMENYINDSINFLSQAAAGFDKYIESLDERSVRLACDTNLKAMMKIRKPQPAESTVYNIVRFSNELYEKLSYIDKNMGYFVILGDNEFIFTENTVVYGLKYYFDNLRTYQSITYDEWYEQVFYTNNRILFPMRTIQINGKSVDAITYNYPIKGGNNWSTKGVVQFLIRREYLED
;
A
#
# COMPACT_ATOMS: atom_id res chain seq x y z
N PHE A 1 43.76 -52.66 28.13
CA PHE A 1 43.84 -51.56 27.17
C PHE A 1 42.50 -51.32 26.43
N VAL A 2 41.86 -52.38 25.88
CA VAL A 2 40.61 -52.37 25.14
C VAL A 2 39.43 -51.84 26.00
N SER A 3 39.35 -52.21 27.26
CA SER A 3 38.33 -51.77 28.20
C SER A 3 38.33 -50.25 28.46
N TYR A 4 39.49 -49.66 28.48
CA TYR A 4 39.68 -48.22 28.68
C TYR A 4 39.22 -47.38 27.45
N ILE A 5 39.46 -47.90 26.25
CA ILE A 5 39.04 -47.30 25.00
C ILE A 5 37.48 -47.31 24.86
N ILE A 6 36.87 -48.41 25.21
CA ILE A 6 35.39 -48.54 25.21
C ILE A 6 34.73 -47.59 26.20
N MET A 7 35.37 -47.44 27.39
CA MET A 7 34.85 -46.52 28.43
C MET A 7 34.94 -45.06 28.06
N LEU A 8 35.80 -44.68 27.10
CA LEU A 8 35.94 -43.32 26.58
C LEU A 8 35.06 -43.05 25.35
N ILE A 9 34.90 -44.04 24.48
CA ILE A 9 34.16 -43.88 23.24
C ILE A 9 32.64 -43.87 23.50
N LEU A 10 32.11 -44.66 24.40
CA LEU A 10 30.68 -44.76 24.72
C LEU A 10 30.06 -43.44 25.19
N PRO A 11 30.64 -42.69 26.16
CA PRO A 11 30.12 -41.39 26.54
C PRO A 11 30.23 -40.34 25.41
N GLY A 12 31.35 -40.39 24.63
CA GLY A 12 31.52 -39.49 23.49
C GLY A 12 30.44 -39.67 22.41
N ALA A 13 30.13 -40.93 22.04
CA ALA A 13 29.09 -41.24 21.09
C ALA A 13 27.70 -40.87 21.61
N PHE A 14 27.44 -41.03 22.90
CA PHE A 14 26.19 -40.64 23.55
C PHE A 14 26.02 -39.12 23.57
N ILE A 15 27.07 -38.38 23.93
CA ILE A 15 27.06 -36.90 23.90
C ILE A 15 26.83 -36.39 22.47
N TRP A 16 27.53 -36.97 21.49
CA TRP A 16 27.35 -36.64 20.08
C TRP A 16 25.88 -36.82 19.63
N LYS A 17 25.28 -37.96 19.98
CA LYS A 17 23.89 -38.25 19.62
C LYS A 17 22.89 -37.33 20.31
N LEU A 18 23.15 -36.95 21.56
CA LEU A 18 22.33 -35.97 22.27
C LEU A 18 22.45 -34.59 21.64
N TYR A 19 23.66 -34.17 21.29
CA TYR A 19 23.93 -32.89 20.64
C TYR A 19 23.24 -32.82 19.27
N ASP A 20 23.36 -33.85 18.44
CA ASP A 20 22.72 -33.92 17.12
C ASP A 20 21.19 -33.84 17.25
N LYS A 21 20.61 -34.59 18.19
CA LYS A 21 19.18 -34.53 18.45
C LYS A 21 18.72 -33.17 18.97
N ALA A 22 19.47 -32.56 19.87
CA ALA A 22 19.15 -31.24 20.40
C ALA A 22 19.27 -30.16 19.31
N TYR A 23 20.29 -30.24 18.45
CA TYR A 23 20.49 -29.33 17.33
C TYR A 23 19.31 -29.43 16.34
N ASN A 24 18.95 -30.64 15.92
CA ASN A 24 17.86 -30.85 14.98
C ASN A 24 16.52 -30.37 15.54
N LEU A 25 16.24 -30.64 16.83
CA LEU A 25 15.03 -30.17 17.49
C LEU A 25 14.98 -28.62 17.58
N THR A 26 16.11 -28.00 17.90
CA THR A 26 16.19 -26.54 17.96
C THR A 26 16.01 -25.90 16.59
N MET A 27 16.59 -26.51 15.55
CA MET A 27 16.47 -26.04 14.18
C MET A 27 15.03 -26.19 13.66
N GLU A 28 14.37 -27.33 13.95
CA GLU A 28 12.97 -27.57 13.60
C GLU A 28 12.04 -26.56 14.29
N ASN A 29 12.24 -26.31 15.58
CA ASN A 29 11.47 -25.29 16.31
C ASN A 29 11.69 -23.90 15.72
N TYR A 30 12.94 -23.52 15.42
CA TYR A 30 13.24 -22.23 14.81
C TYR A 30 12.58 -22.03 13.45
N ILE A 31 12.57 -23.06 12.61
CA ILE A 31 11.90 -23.05 11.31
C ILE A 31 10.38 -22.91 11.50
N ASN A 32 9.79 -23.70 12.39
CA ASN A 32 8.37 -23.64 12.67
C ASN A 32 7.92 -22.29 13.24
N ASP A 33 8.68 -21.73 14.16
CA ASP A 33 8.42 -20.40 14.72
C ASP A 33 8.52 -19.31 13.64
N SER A 34 9.50 -19.40 12.75
CA SER A 34 9.67 -18.48 11.62
C SER A 34 8.51 -18.58 10.64
N ILE A 35 8.06 -19.80 10.31
CA ILE A 35 6.88 -20.02 9.44
C ILE A 35 5.62 -19.46 10.08
N ASN A 36 5.42 -19.72 11.37
CA ASN A 36 4.27 -19.20 12.12
C ASN A 36 4.26 -17.66 12.16
N PHE A 37 5.42 -17.06 12.40
CA PHE A 37 5.57 -15.60 12.38
C PHE A 37 5.23 -15.01 11.00
N LEU A 38 5.80 -15.58 9.94
CA LEU A 38 5.51 -15.14 8.56
C LEU A 38 4.02 -15.32 8.20
N SER A 39 3.42 -16.42 8.63
CA SER A 39 1.99 -16.66 8.40
C SER A 39 1.10 -15.65 9.12
N GLN A 40 1.44 -15.30 10.37
CA GLN A 40 0.71 -14.27 11.12
C GLN A 40 0.88 -12.89 10.51
N ALA A 41 2.10 -12.54 10.09
CA ALA A 41 2.38 -11.28 9.42
C ALA A 41 1.61 -11.16 8.08
N ALA A 42 1.60 -12.24 7.27
CA ALA A 42 0.84 -12.29 6.03
C ALA A 42 -0.67 -12.12 6.28
N ALA A 43 -1.23 -12.84 7.25
CA ALA A 43 -2.64 -12.70 7.61
C ALA A 43 -2.99 -11.30 8.13
N GLY A 44 -2.09 -10.67 8.89
CA GLY A 44 -2.22 -9.28 9.32
C GLY A 44 -2.25 -8.31 8.15
N PHE A 45 -1.35 -8.51 7.20
CA PHE A 45 -1.28 -7.68 5.99
C PHE A 45 -2.53 -7.87 5.10
N ASP A 46 -3.00 -9.10 4.91
CA ASP A 46 -4.23 -9.39 4.15
C ASP A 46 -5.45 -8.68 4.77
N LYS A 47 -5.60 -8.75 6.09
CA LYS A 47 -6.67 -8.05 6.82
C LYS A 47 -6.56 -6.53 6.67
N TYR A 48 -5.34 -6.02 6.64
CA TYR A 48 -5.10 -4.60 6.40
C TYR A 48 -5.53 -4.19 5.00
N ILE A 49 -5.15 -4.94 3.97
CA ILE A 49 -5.59 -4.71 2.57
C ILE A 49 -7.12 -4.79 2.45
N GLU A 50 -7.76 -5.74 3.11
CA GLU A 50 -9.23 -5.85 3.16
C GLU A 50 -9.87 -4.57 3.75
N SER A 51 -9.28 -3.99 4.78
CA SER A 51 -9.75 -2.72 5.35
C SER A 51 -9.62 -1.55 4.37
N LEU A 52 -8.58 -1.53 3.53
CA LEU A 52 -8.41 -0.54 2.46
C LEU A 52 -9.45 -0.73 1.34
N ASP A 53 -9.75 -1.98 1.01
CA ASP A 53 -10.82 -2.33 0.06
C ASP A 53 -12.16 -1.76 0.52
N GLU A 54 -12.58 -2.05 1.73
CA GLU A 54 -13.86 -1.55 2.27
C GLU A 54 -13.97 -0.04 2.23
N ARG A 55 -12.89 0.67 2.60
CA ARG A 55 -12.85 2.14 2.57
C ARG A 55 -12.91 2.67 1.15
N SER A 56 -12.16 2.06 0.24
CA SER A 56 -12.16 2.42 -1.19
C SER A 56 -13.54 2.22 -1.82
N VAL A 57 -14.22 1.12 -1.49
CA VAL A 57 -15.60 0.85 -1.95
C VAL A 57 -16.55 1.92 -1.42
N ARG A 58 -16.50 2.24 -0.11
CA ARG A 58 -17.34 3.29 0.48
C ARG A 58 -17.12 4.63 -0.21
N LEU A 59 -15.87 4.98 -0.48
CA LEU A 59 -15.53 6.22 -1.16
C LEU A 59 -15.99 6.20 -2.63
N ALA A 60 -15.79 5.11 -3.35
CA ALA A 60 -16.25 4.96 -4.74
C ALA A 60 -17.78 5.07 -4.87
N CYS A 61 -18.54 4.72 -3.83
CA CYS A 61 -19.99 4.88 -3.76
C CYS A 61 -20.44 6.27 -3.30
N ASP A 62 -19.52 7.12 -2.85
CA ASP A 62 -19.83 8.44 -2.31
C ASP A 62 -20.45 9.37 -3.35
N THR A 63 -21.56 10.02 -2.98
CA THR A 63 -22.27 10.92 -3.88
C THR A 63 -21.52 12.21 -4.16
N ASN A 64 -20.76 12.71 -3.18
CA ASN A 64 -19.96 13.93 -3.33
C ASN A 64 -18.76 13.67 -4.25
N LEU A 65 -18.12 12.49 -4.15
CA LEU A 65 -17.08 12.07 -5.09
C LEU A 65 -17.63 11.99 -6.51
N LYS A 66 -18.80 11.37 -6.70
CA LYS A 66 -19.48 11.30 -8.00
C LYS A 66 -19.84 12.68 -8.56
N ALA A 67 -20.17 13.63 -7.70
CA ALA A 67 -20.41 15.01 -8.09
C ALA A 67 -19.10 15.69 -8.54
N MET A 68 -17.99 15.47 -7.81
CA MET A 68 -16.66 15.98 -8.20
C MET A 68 -16.22 15.44 -9.55
N MET A 69 -16.45 14.17 -9.85
CA MET A 69 -16.11 13.56 -11.14
C MET A 69 -16.84 14.18 -12.34
N LYS A 70 -17.98 14.84 -12.11
CA LYS A 70 -18.77 15.50 -13.16
C LYS A 70 -18.32 16.93 -13.48
N ILE A 71 -17.47 17.51 -12.64
CA ILE A 71 -16.93 18.85 -12.86
C ILE A 71 -16.01 18.78 -14.07
N ARG A 72 -16.40 19.39 -15.17
CA ARG A 72 -15.55 19.54 -16.35
C ARG A 72 -14.69 20.79 -16.16
N LYS A 73 -13.37 20.68 -16.41
CA LYS A 73 -12.31 21.70 -16.30
C LYS A 73 -12.74 22.99 -15.58
N PRO A 74 -12.19 23.30 -14.44
CA PRO A 74 -12.65 24.40 -13.63
C PRO A 74 -12.44 25.72 -14.36
N GLN A 75 -13.50 26.32 -14.87
CA GLN A 75 -13.56 27.77 -14.72
C GLN A 75 -14.00 27.95 -13.26
N PRO A 76 -13.21 28.62 -12.43
CA PRO A 76 -13.52 28.71 -11.01
C PRO A 76 -14.67 29.69 -10.79
N ALA A 77 -15.90 29.21 -10.96
CA ALA A 77 -16.99 29.83 -10.24
C ALA A 77 -16.71 29.64 -8.75
N GLU A 78 -16.87 30.68 -7.94
CA GLU A 78 -16.63 30.62 -6.48
C GLU A 78 -17.29 29.41 -5.82
N SER A 79 -18.50 29.05 -6.28
CA SER A 79 -19.22 27.86 -5.83
C SER A 79 -18.49 26.55 -6.10
N THR A 80 -17.72 26.44 -7.19
CA THR A 80 -16.96 25.25 -7.55
C THR A 80 -15.74 25.10 -6.64
N VAL A 81 -15.02 26.20 -6.37
CA VAL A 81 -13.88 26.21 -5.45
C VAL A 81 -14.32 25.83 -4.04
N TYR A 82 -15.45 26.40 -3.58
CA TYR A 82 -16.02 26.05 -2.28
C TYR A 82 -16.33 24.55 -2.18
N ASN A 83 -16.97 23.99 -3.20
CA ASN A 83 -17.31 22.56 -3.22
C ASN A 83 -16.05 21.67 -3.22
N ILE A 84 -14.99 22.05 -3.95
CA ILE A 84 -13.71 21.32 -3.97
C ILE A 84 -13.06 21.33 -2.58
N VAL A 85 -12.98 22.48 -1.92
CA VAL A 85 -12.40 22.60 -0.59
C VAL A 85 -13.22 21.83 0.44
N ARG A 86 -14.55 21.96 0.39
CA ARG A 86 -15.44 21.19 1.27
C ARG A 86 -15.24 19.70 1.11
N PHE A 87 -15.20 19.22 -0.13
CA PHE A 87 -14.99 17.80 -0.42
C PHE A 87 -13.61 17.32 0.05
N SER A 88 -12.57 18.13 -0.11
CA SER A 88 -11.23 17.83 0.41
C SER A 88 -11.23 17.63 1.93
N ASN A 89 -11.92 18.51 2.66
CA ASN A 89 -12.06 18.39 4.11
C ASN A 89 -12.88 17.14 4.51
N GLU A 90 -13.97 16.84 3.80
CA GLU A 90 -14.75 15.61 4.01
C GLU A 90 -13.91 14.34 3.76
N LEU A 91 -13.06 14.35 2.73
CA LEU A 91 -12.13 13.26 2.45
C LEU A 91 -11.13 13.08 3.59
N TYR A 92 -10.55 14.18 4.06
CA TYR A 92 -9.63 14.15 5.19
C TYR A 92 -10.30 13.52 6.43
N GLU A 93 -11.51 13.96 6.78
CA GLU A 93 -12.25 13.38 7.91
C GLU A 93 -12.54 11.88 7.72
N LYS A 94 -12.92 11.46 6.51
CA LYS A 94 -13.23 10.05 6.21
C LYS A 94 -12.00 9.13 6.16
N LEU A 95 -10.85 9.68 5.78
CA LEU A 95 -9.64 8.90 5.53
C LEU A 95 -8.54 9.11 6.59
N SER A 96 -8.56 10.19 7.37
CA SER A 96 -7.53 10.49 8.38
C SER A 96 -7.53 9.56 9.60
N TYR A 97 -8.61 8.81 9.84
CA TYR A 97 -8.64 7.71 10.82
C TYR A 97 -7.82 6.48 10.37
N ILE A 98 -7.35 6.49 9.13
CA ILE A 98 -6.35 5.57 8.66
C ILE A 98 -5.02 6.07 9.25
N ASP A 99 -4.22 5.18 9.75
CA ASP A 99 -2.96 5.44 10.42
C ASP A 99 -2.23 6.70 9.88
N LYS A 100 -1.73 7.53 10.80
CA LYS A 100 -1.03 8.80 10.48
C LYS A 100 0.18 8.62 9.55
N ASN A 101 0.64 7.39 9.39
CA ASN A 101 1.80 7.04 8.55
C ASN A 101 1.41 6.65 7.11
N MET A 102 0.12 6.62 6.79
CA MET A 102 -0.36 6.25 5.46
C MET A 102 -0.82 7.48 4.69
N GLY A 103 -0.20 7.71 3.53
CA GLY A 103 -0.66 8.73 2.58
C GLY A 103 -1.81 8.22 1.74
N TYR A 104 -2.81 9.06 1.47
CA TYR A 104 -3.85 8.76 0.51
C TYR A 104 -3.91 9.81 -0.61
N PHE A 105 -4.39 9.36 -1.77
CA PHE A 105 -4.63 10.19 -2.94
C PHE A 105 -5.92 9.75 -3.60
N VAL A 106 -6.76 10.71 -3.95
CA VAL A 106 -7.93 10.46 -4.82
C VAL A 106 -7.68 11.18 -6.12
N ILE A 107 -7.42 10.43 -7.17
CA ILE A 107 -7.00 10.92 -8.47
C ILE A 107 -8.20 10.80 -9.42
N LEU A 108 -8.65 11.92 -9.99
CA LEU A 108 -9.75 11.96 -10.95
C LEU A 108 -9.18 12.25 -12.35
N GLY A 109 -9.37 11.28 -13.28
CA GLY A 109 -8.76 11.35 -14.62
C GLY A 109 -9.37 12.41 -15.53
N ASP A 110 -10.70 12.47 -15.62
CA ASP A 110 -11.41 13.32 -16.61
C ASP A 110 -11.24 14.82 -16.32
N ASN A 111 -11.11 15.21 -15.08
CA ASN A 111 -10.98 16.61 -14.66
C ASN A 111 -9.63 16.95 -14.04
N GLU A 112 -8.72 16.00 -13.98
CA GLU A 112 -7.34 16.14 -13.52
C GLU A 112 -7.19 16.64 -12.08
N PHE A 113 -8.19 16.42 -11.21
CA PHE A 113 -8.08 16.72 -9.79
C PHE A 113 -7.39 15.60 -9.03
N ILE A 114 -6.47 15.96 -8.17
CA ILE A 114 -5.81 15.08 -7.23
C ILE A 114 -6.04 15.62 -5.82
N PHE A 115 -6.82 14.91 -5.04
CA PHE A 115 -7.03 15.20 -3.62
C PHE A 115 -5.97 14.45 -2.81
N THR A 116 -5.24 15.17 -1.99
CA THR A 116 -4.24 14.62 -1.07
C THR A 116 -4.67 14.92 0.36
N GLU A 117 -3.93 14.44 1.34
CA GLU A 117 -4.19 14.72 2.76
C GLU A 117 -4.26 16.22 3.10
N ASN A 118 -3.46 17.03 2.43
CA ASN A 118 -3.24 18.42 2.82
C ASN A 118 -3.68 19.43 1.77
N THR A 119 -3.92 18.99 0.53
CA THR A 119 -4.16 19.93 -0.57
C THR A 119 -4.88 19.26 -1.74
N VAL A 120 -5.40 20.08 -2.63
CA VAL A 120 -5.91 19.67 -3.92
C VAL A 120 -4.98 20.18 -4.99
N VAL A 121 -4.56 19.29 -5.88
CA VAL A 121 -3.67 19.60 -7.00
C VAL A 121 -4.46 19.47 -8.29
N TYR A 122 -4.15 20.33 -9.25
CA TYR A 122 -4.71 20.26 -10.59
C TYR A 122 -3.63 19.94 -11.62
N GLY A 123 -3.92 19.00 -12.54
CA GLY A 123 -3.01 18.57 -13.60
C GLY A 123 -2.24 17.30 -13.23
N LEU A 124 -2.62 16.18 -13.86
CA LEU A 124 -2.02 14.86 -13.60
C LEU A 124 -0.53 14.85 -13.93
N LYS A 125 -0.15 15.46 -15.06
CA LYS A 125 1.26 15.50 -15.47
C LYS A 125 2.09 16.36 -14.51
N TYR A 126 1.57 17.52 -14.08
CA TYR A 126 2.24 18.36 -13.08
C TYR A 126 2.44 17.61 -11.76
N TYR A 127 1.42 16.87 -11.31
CA TYR A 127 1.50 16.07 -10.10
C TYR A 127 2.58 14.99 -10.22
N PHE A 128 2.61 14.25 -11.34
CA PHE A 128 3.59 13.22 -11.58
C PHE A 128 5.02 13.77 -11.62
N ASP A 129 5.24 14.85 -12.38
CA ASP A 129 6.59 15.39 -12.61
C ASP A 129 7.15 16.13 -11.37
N ASN A 130 6.31 16.79 -10.57
CA ASN A 130 6.77 17.72 -9.55
C ASN A 130 6.47 17.29 -8.10
N LEU A 131 5.37 16.60 -7.87
CA LEU A 131 4.94 16.28 -6.53
C LEU A 131 5.14 14.80 -6.18
N ARG A 132 5.12 13.94 -7.18
CA ARG A 132 5.24 12.51 -7.00
C ARG A 132 6.00 11.85 -8.14
N THR A 133 7.30 11.92 -8.07
CA THR A 133 8.17 11.35 -9.10
C THR A 133 8.50 9.89 -8.78
N TYR A 134 8.25 9.02 -9.72
CA TYR A 134 8.72 7.64 -9.70
C TYR A 134 10.03 7.54 -10.47
N GLN A 135 11.08 7.02 -9.85
CA GLN A 135 12.39 6.94 -10.48
C GLN A 135 12.48 5.96 -11.66
N SER A 136 11.52 5.04 -11.78
CA SER A 136 11.62 3.89 -12.68
C SER A 136 10.57 3.81 -13.78
N ILE A 137 9.64 4.76 -13.87
CA ILE A 137 8.55 4.75 -14.85
C ILE A 137 8.28 6.13 -15.42
N THR A 138 7.85 6.18 -16.67
CA THR A 138 7.42 7.41 -17.35
C THR A 138 6.00 7.79 -16.93
N TYR A 139 5.60 9.04 -17.26
CA TYR A 139 4.22 9.49 -17.03
C TYR A 139 3.19 8.62 -17.75
N ASP A 140 3.45 8.23 -18.99
CA ASP A 140 2.52 7.43 -19.79
C ASP A 140 2.35 6.03 -19.20
N GLU A 141 3.44 5.38 -18.80
CA GLU A 141 3.40 4.09 -18.11
C GLU A 141 2.65 4.18 -16.76
N TRP A 142 2.89 5.25 -15.99
CA TRP A 142 2.17 5.50 -14.76
C TRP A 142 0.68 5.68 -15.01
N TYR A 143 0.31 6.50 -16.01
CA TYR A 143 -1.07 6.77 -16.38
C TYR A 143 -1.79 5.48 -16.79
N GLU A 144 -1.16 4.66 -17.62
CA GLU A 144 -1.69 3.36 -18.01
C GLU A 144 -1.90 2.44 -16.82
N GLN A 145 -0.91 2.32 -15.95
CA GLN A 145 -1.01 1.50 -14.74
C GLN A 145 -2.13 1.95 -13.80
N VAL A 146 -2.40 3.24 -13.71
CA VAL A 146 -3.40 3.81 -12.81
C VAL A 146 -4.80 3.72 -13.40
N PHE A 147 -4.99 4.07 -14.69
CA PHE A 147 -6.33 4.26 -15.26
C PHE A 147 -6.83 3.13 -16.17
N TYR A 148 -5.94 2.34 -16.77
CA TYR A 148 -6.37 1.20 -17.61
C TYR A 148 -6.61 -0.08 -16.81
N THR A 149 -6.44 -0.03 -15.52
CA THR A 149 -6.70 -1.19 -14.66
C THR A 149 -8.16 -1.20 -14.19
N ASN A 150 -8.83 -2.31 -14.45
CA ASN A 150 -10.24 -2.49 -14.06
C ASN A 150 -10.42 -3.08 -12.66
N ASN A 151 -9.36 -3.57 -12.04
CA ASN A 151 -9.35 -4.21 -10.74
C ASN A 151 -8.42 -3.46 -9.77
N ARG A 152 -8.58 -3.74 -8.48
CA ARG A 152 -7.60 -3.31 -7.49
C ARG A 152 -6.22 -3.87 -7.82
N ILE A 153 -5.18 -3.08 -7.63
CA ILE A 153 -3.79 -3.49 -7.82
C ILE A 153 -2.95 -3.05 -6.63
N LEU A 154 -2.08 -3.96 -6.21
CA LEU A 154 -1.01 -3.68 -5.28
C LEU A 154 0.30 -3.63 -6.07
N PHE A 155 0.91 -2.45 -6.16
CA PHE A 155 2.23 -2.31 -6.75
C PHE A 155 3.30 -2.64 -5.71
N PRO A 156 4.35 -3.36 -6.11
CA PRO A 156 5.44 -3.71 -5.21
C PRO A 156 6.11 -2.45 -4.65
N MET A 157 6.86 -2.62 -3.58
CA MET A 157 7.62 -1.54 -2.95
C MET A 157 8.53 -0.84 -3.98
N ARG A 158 8.43 0.48 -4.01
CA ARG A 158 9.22 1.35 -4.88
C ARG A 158 9.61 2.61 -4.12
N THR A 159 10.76 3.16 -4.46
CA THR A 159 11.15 4.48 -3.99
C THR A 159 10.39 5.55 -4.78
N ILE A 160 9.62 6.37 -4.07
CA ILE A 160 8.80 7.44 -4.62
C ILE A 160 9.29 8.75 -4.00
N GLN A 161 9.48 9.77 -4.81
CA GLN A 161 9.72 11.11 -4.29
C GLN A 161 8.40 11.83 -4.06
N ILE A 162 8.17 12.30 -2.85
CA ILE A 162 6.98 13.06 -2.47
C ILE A 162 7.45 14.37 -1.87
N ASN A 163 7.12 15.49 -2.52
CA ASN A 163 7.56 16.82 -2.10
C ASN A 163 9.08 16.91 -1.83
N GLY A 164 9.89 16.28 -2.70
CA GLY A 164 11.35 16.24 -2.59
C GLY A 164 11.93 15.28 -1.55
N LYS A 165 11.10 14.50 -0.87
CA LYS A 165 11.54 13.44 0.06
C LYS A 165 11.37 12.07 -0.58
N SER A 166 12.39 11.24 -0.49
CA SER A 166 12.33 9.83 -0.90
C SER A 166 11.61 8.99 0.16
N VAL A 167 10.63 8.22 -0.26
CA VAL A 167 9.84 7.32 0.58
C VAL A 167 9.75 5.97 -0.11
N ASP A 168 10.09 4.90 0.57
CA ASP A 168 9.85 3.54 0.10
C ASP A 168 8.44 3.13 0.50
N ALA A 169 7.61 2.81 -0.49
CA ALA A 169 6.22 2.47 -0.24
C ALA A 169 5.68 1.43 -1.23
N ILE A 170 4.78 0.60 -0.72
CA ILE A 170 3.85 -0.19 -1.51
C ILE A 170 2.68 0.73 -1.89
N THR A 171 2.25 0.69 -3.13
CA THR A 171 1.11 1.49 -3.59
C THR A 171 -0.09 0.58 -3.84
N TYR A 172 -1.17 0.82 -3.10
CA TYR A 172 -2.45 0.17 -3.31
C TYR A 172 -3.35 1.10 -4.12
N ASN A 173 -3.89 0.62 -5.24
CA ASN A 173 -4.80 1.34 -6.13
C ASN A 173 -6.15 0.65 -6.19
N TYR A 174 -7.21 1.44 -5.98
CA TYR A 174 -8.59 1.00 -6.17
C TYR A 174 -9.28 1.86 -7.24
N PRO A 175 -9.74 1.26 -8.38
CA PRO A 175 -10.36 2.03 -9.47
C PRO A 175 -11.77 2.50 -9.11
N ILE A 176 -12.05 3.77 -9.38
CA ILE A 176 -13.39 4.35 -9.30
C ILE A 176 -14.01 4.33 -10.70
N LYS A 177 -15.04 3.53 -10.87
CA LYS A 177 -15.73 3.39 -12.15
C LYS A 177 -16.81 4.46 -12.29
N GLY A 178 -16.93 5.02 -13.49
CA GLY A 178 -17.93 6.05 -13.79
C GLY A 178 -18.76 5.74 -15.01
N GLY A 179 -20.07 6.00 -14.92
CA GLY A 179 -20.97 5.92 -16.06
C GLY A 179 -21.26 4.52 -16.59
N ASN A 180 -21.85 4.45 -17.80
CA ASN A 180 -22.31 3.20 -18.42
C ASN A 180 -21.18 2.37 -19.03
N ASN A 181 -19.98 2.92 -19.18
CA ASN A 181 -18.88 2.28 -19.93
C ASN A 181 -17.91 1.49 -19.06
N TRP A 182 -18.14 1.34 -17.75
CA TRP A 182 -17.27 0.64 -16.81
C TRP A 182 -15.78 1.07 -16.84
N SER A 183 -15.47 2.19 -17.53
CA SER A 183 -14.13 2.74 -17.58
C SER A 183 -13.76 3.35 -16.22
N THR A 184 -12.49 3.21 -15.87
CA THR A 184 -11.92 3.85 -14.68
C THR A 184 -11.88 5.36 -14.91
N LYS A 185 -12.59 6.11 -14.07
CA LYS A 185 -12.68 7.57 -14.11
C LYS A 185 -11.85 8.25 -13.03
N GLY A 186 -11.48 7.48 -12.04
CA GLY A 186 -10.63 7.91 -10.95
C GLY A 186 -10.02 6.73 -10.23
N VAL A 187 -9.13 7.00 -9.31
CA VAL A 187 -8.45 5.99 -8.50
C VAL A 187 -8.32 6.50 -7.07
N VAL A 188 -8.68 5.66 -6.12
CA VAL A 188 -8.24 5.83 -4.72
C VAL A 188 -6.90 5.12 -4.59
N GLN A 189 -5.90 5.85 -4.13
CA GLN A 189 -4.56 5.34 -3.99
C GLN A 189 -4.08 5.51 -2.56
N PHE A 190 -3.57 4.44 -1.96
CA PHE A 190 -2.93 4.47 -0.65
C PHE A 190 -1.45 4.14 -0.77
N LEU A 191 -0.64 4.85 0.00
CA LEU A 191 0.79 4.59 0.16
C LEU A 191 1.03 3.92 1.50
N ILE A 192 1.44 2.67 1.46
CA ILE A 192 1.84 1.90 2.62
C ILE A 192 3.36 2.02 2.73
N ARG A 193 3.84 2.88 3.62
CA ARG A 193 5.27 3.13 3.79
C ARG A 193 5.95 1.92 4.42
N ARG A 194 7.22 1.73 4.07
CA ARG A 194 8.06 0.66 4.60
C ARG A 194 8.11 0.67 6.13
N GLU A 195 8.21 1.85 6.74
CA GLU A 195 8.24 2.04 8.18
C GLU A 195 7.05 1.37 8.90
N TYR A 196 5.89 1.34 8.24
CA TYR A 196 4.68 0.70 8.76
C TYR A 196 4.72 -0.84 8.72
N LEU A 197 5.57 -1.42 7.88
CA LEU A 197 5.69 -2.87 7.74
C LEU A 197 6.77 -3.46 8.65
N GLU A 198 7.59 -2.59 9.28
CA GLU A 198 8.70 -2.96 10.15
C GLU A 198 8.36 -2.84 11.66
N ASP A 199 7.24 -2.18 12.02
CA ASP A 199 6.70 -2.05 13.38
C ASP A 199 5.71 -3.20 13.70
#